data_c331288573952d30a0f3f60bf6592c0a
#
_entry.id   c331288573952d30a0f3f60bf6592c0a
#
_cell.length_a   1.000
_cell.length_b   1.000
_cell.length_c   1.000
_cell.angle_alpha   90.00
_cell.angle_beta   90.00
_cell.angle_gamma   90.00
#
_symmetry.space_group_name_H-M   'P 1'
#
loop_
_entity.id
_entity.type
_entity.pdbx_description
1 polymer ?
#
loop_
_entity_poly.entity_id
_entity_poly.type
_entity_poly.pdbx_seq_one_letter_code
_entity_poly.pdbx_strand_id
1 'polypeptide(L)'
;MNKTIVIKKKIHDFKKTITVSSDKSLSIRWVLFSSIASGKSTAYNLLMSEDVLAAINAVRKLGIKVKITKKFCQVFGKGIEGFKYKKDITINAKNSGTLGRLILGLLINSKYKIKLIIY
;
A
#
# COMPACT_ATOMS: atom_id res chain seq x y z
N MET A 1 -33.81 0.39 3.14
CA MET A 1 -34.08 -0.34 4.40
C MET A 1 -32.95 0.00 5.37
N ASN A 2 -33.26 0.73 6.44
CA ASN A 2 -32.25 1.07 7.45
C ASN A 2 -32.05 -0.13 8.38
N LYS A 3 -30.87 -0.72 8.39
CA LYS A 3 -30.50 -1.79 9.33
C LYS A 3 -29.78 -1.17 10.53
N THR A 4 -30.34 -1.32 11.71
CA THR A 4 -29.69 -0.94 12.96
C THR A 4 -28.98 -2.17 13.54
N ILE A 5 -27.70 -2.05 13.82
CA ILE A 5 -26.93 -3.07 14.52
C ILE A 5 -26.71 -2.58 15.94
N VAL A 6 -27.18 -3.38 16.91
CA VAL A 6 -27.01 -3.07 18.34
C VAL A 6 -26.02 -4.05 18.94
N ILE A 7 -24.88 -3.54 19.43
CA ILE A 7 -23.87 -4.34 20.12
C ILE A 7 -24.12 -4.23 21.63
N LYS A 8 -24.60 -5.32 22.24
CA LYS A 8 -24.99 -5.35 23.66
C LYS A 8 -23.94 -5.98 24.59
N LYS A 9 -22.92 -6.64 24.05
CA LYS A 9 -21.93 -7.36 24.86
C LYS A 9 -20.50 -6.95 24.47
N LYS A 10 -19.64 -6.83 25.47
CA LYS A 10 -18.21 -6.67 25.30
C LYS A 10 -17.58 -8.04 25.01
N ILE A 11 -16.70 -8.11 24.01
CA ILE A 11 -15.92 -9.31 23.71
C ILE A 11 -14.67 -9.28 24.58
N HIS A 12 -14.46 -10.28 25.43
CA HIS A 12 -13.31 -10.38 26.31
C HIS A 12 -12.14 -11.15 25.65
N ASP A 13 -12.45 -12.25 24.95
CA ASP A 13 -11.47 -13.08 24.26
C ASP A 13 -11.87 -13.25 22.80
N PHE A 14 -11.09 -12.69 21.91
CA PHE A 14 -11.33 -12.77 20.47
C PHE A 14 -10.16 -13.45 19.77
N LYS A 15 -10.36 -14.70 19.37
CA LYS A 15 -9.41 -15.46 18.57
C LYS A 15 -10.14 -16.08 17.37
N LYS A 16 -10.37 -15.27 16.36
CA LYS A 16 -11.01 -15.72 15.11
C LYS A 16 -10.21 -15.26 13.90
N THR A 17 -10.12 -16.12 12.91
CA THR A 17 -9.65 -15.77 11.57
C THR A 17 -10.87 -15.63 10.67
N ILE A 18 -10.99 -14.50 9.99
CA ILE A 18 -12.02 -14.25 9.00
C ILE A 18 -11.36 -14.01 7.64
N THR A 19 -12.02 -14.46 6.58
CA THR A 19 -11.64 -14.14 5.21
C THR A 19 -12.62 -13.12 4.67
N VAL A 20 -12.09 -12.01 4.19
CA VAL A 20 -12.87 -10.92 3.58
C VAL A 20 -12.52 -10.78 2.11
N SER A 21 -13.42 -10.17 1.33
CA SER A 21 -13.11 -9.79 -0.03
C SER A 21 -11.93 -8.81 -0.06
N SER A 22 -11.08 -8.93 -1.05
CA SER A 22 -9.99 -7.97 -1.26
C SER A 22 -10.55 -6.60 -1.63
N ASP A 23 -9.96 -5.55 -1.05
CA ASP A 23 -10.34 -4.15 -1.28
C ASP A 23 -9.18 -3.39 -1.95
N LYS A 24 -9.52 -2.57 -2.94
CA LYS A 24 -8.54 -1.79 -3.70
C LYS A 24 -7.80 -0.77 -2.84
N SER A 25 -8.55 0.04 -2.10
CA SER A 25 -7.98 1.12 -1.30
C SER A 25 -7.14 0.61 -0.13
N LEU A 26 -7.58 -0.47 0.52
CA LEU A 26 -6.81 -1.14 1.56
C LEU A 26 -5.56 -1.79 0.99
N SER A 27 -5.63 -2.39 -0.20
CA SER A 27 -4.48 -2.99 -0.87
C SER A 27 -3.41 -1.95 -1.22
N ILE A 28 -3.80 -0.77 -1.74
CA ILE A 28 -2.89 0.34 -2.00
C ILE A 28 -2.23 0.83 -0.71
N ARG A 29 -3.02 1.06 0.35
CA ARG A 29 -2.50 1.49 1.66
C ARG A 29 -1.53 0.46 2.23
N TRP A 30 -1.86 -0.82 2.14
CA TRP A 30 -0.97 -1.87 2.60
C TRP A 30 0.39 -1.82 1.90
N VAL A 31 0.43 -1.66 0.57
CA VAL A 31 1.68 -1.53 -0.19
C VAL A 31 2.49 -0.33 0.30
N LEU A 32 1.84 0.82 0.45
CA LEU A 32 2.50 2.06 0.86
C LEU A 32 3.06 1.96 2.29
N PHE A 33 2.24 1.53 3.27
CA PHE A 33 2.69 1.40 4.66
C PHE A 33 3.75 0.32 4.82
N SER A 34 3.63 -0.80 4.13
CA SER A 34 4.64 -1.85 4.13
C SER A 34 5.98 -1.36 3.58
N SER A 35 5.98 -0.40 2.66
CA SER A 35 7.21 0.16 2.09
C SER A 35 8.03 0.98 3.09
N ILE A 36 7.36 1.63 4.04
CA ILE A 36 7.99 2.43 5.12
C ILE A 36 8.11 1.69 6.45
N ALA A 37 7.58 0.49 6.54
CA ALA A 37 7.84 -0.40 7.68
C ALA A 37 9.28 -0.91 7.64
N SER A 38 9.81 -1.35 8.77
CA SER A 38 11.10 -2.02 8.83
C SER A 38 10.92 -3.53 8.68
N GLY A 39 11.54 -4.11 7.64
CA GLY A 39 11.53 -5.55 7.40
C GLY A 39 10.49 -6.02 6.39
N LYS A 40 10.13 -7.30 6.46
CA LYS A 40 9.28 -7.97 5.49
C LYS A 40 7.82 -7.99 5.94
N SER A 41 6.94 -7.44 5.11
CA SER A 41 5.49 -7.57 5.24
C SER A 41 4.96 -8.54 4.19
N THR A 42 4.00 -9.39 4.56
CA THR A 42 3.37 -10.36 3.64
C THR A 42 1.85 -10.18 3.65
N ALA A 43 1.27 -10.05 2.48
CA ALA A 43 -0.18 -10.06 2.30
C ALA A 43 -0.60 -11.27 1.47
N TYR A 44 -1.65 -11.92 1.95
CA TYR A 44 -2.41 -12.91 1.21
C TYR A 44 -3.69 -12.26 0.69
N ASN A 45 -4.18 -12.67 -0.46
CA ASN A 45 -5.41 -12.13 -1.05
C ASN A 45 -5.35 -10.60 -1.32
N LEU A 46 -4.18 -10.07 -1.67
CA LEU A 46 -4.06 -8.67 -2.10
C LEU A 46 -4.79 -8.50 -3.43
N LEU A 47 -5.60 -7.43 -3.58
CA LEU A 47 -6.25 -7.14 -4.85
C LEU A 47 -5.21 -6.71 -5.88
N MET A 48 -5.08 -7.48 -6.95
CA MET A 48 -4.11 -7.21 -8.02
C MET A 48 -4.73 -6.41 -9.17
N SER A 49 -5.39 -5.29 -8.82
CA SER A 49 -5.91 -4.34 -9.79
C SER A 49 -4.81 -3.45 -10.39
N GLU A 50 -5.13 -2.76 -11.48
CA GLU A 50 -4.20 -1.81 -12.11
C GLU A 50 -3.69 -0.74 -11.14
N ASP A 51 -4.57 -0.23 -10.27
CA ASP A 51 -4.24 0.76 -9.24
C ASP A 51 -3.23 0.22 -8.21
N VAL A 52 -3.41 -1.03 -7.77
CA VAL A 52 -2.49 -1.68 -6.83
C VAL A 52 -1.15 -1.99 -7.48
N LEU A 53 -1.16 -2.41 -8.75
CA LEU A 53 0.08 -2.57 -9.53
C LEU A 53 0.81 -1.24 -9.72
N ALA A 54 0.09 -0.13 -9.92
CA ALA A 54 0.67 1.20 -9.96
C ALA A 54 1.36 1.57 -8.63
N ALA A 55 0.74 1.25 -7.48
CA ALA A 55 1.33 1.45 -6.17
C ALA A 55 2.61 0.60 -5.97
N ILE A 56 2.59 -0.67 -6.37
CA ILE A 56 3.74 -1.56 -6.33
C ILE A 56 4.88 -1.01 -7.20
N ASN A 57 4.59 -0.55 -8.41
CA ASN A 57 5.58 0.03 -9.30
C ASN A 57 6.15 1.34 -8.75
N ALA A 58 5.33 2.15 -8.10
CA ALA A 58 5.77 3.37 -7.43
C ALA A 58 6.80 3.08 -6.35
N VAL A 59 6.50 2.17 -5.41
CA VAL A 59 7.44 1.83 -4.33
C VAL A 59 8.69 1.12 -4.85
N ARG A 60 8.61 0.35 -5.92
CA ARG A 60 9.79 -0.22 -6.60
C ARG A 60 10.72 0.87 -7.14
N LYS A 61 10.17 1.91 -7.76
CA LYS A 61 10.96 3.08 -8.22
C LYS A 61 11.63 3.83 -7.07
N LEU A 62 11.03 3.76 -5.88
CA LEU A 62 11.61 4.31 -4.65
C LEU A 62 12.64 3.38 -3.98
N GLY A 63 13.03 2.28 -4.64
CA GLY A 63 14.07 1.36 -4.17
C GLY A 63 13.57 0.28 -3.23
N ILE A 64 12.27 0.05 -3.15
CA ILE A 64 11.68 -1.01 -2.32
C ILE A 64 11.53 -2.29 -3.14
N LYS A 65 12.06 -3.39 -2.62
CA LYS A 65 11.90 -4.71 -3.21
C LYS A 65 10.48 -5.23 -2.94
N VAL A 66 9.79 -5.66 -4.00
CA VAL A 66 8.46 -6.28 -3.91
C VAL A 66 8.46 -7.59 -4.68
N LYS A 67 8.09 -8.69 -4.01
CA LYS A 67 7.92 -10.02 -4.61
C LYS A 67 6.42 -10.33 -4.71
N ILE A 68 5.97 -10.69 -5.88
CA ILE A 68 4.58 -11.06 -6.16
C ILE A 68 4.56 -12.52 -6.62
N THR A 69 3.66 -13.30 -6.07
CA THR A 69 3.35 -14.66 -6.50
C THR A 69 1.83 -14.82 -6.63
N LYS A 70 1.39 -15.96 -7.13
CA LYS A 70 -0.06 -16.30 -7.16
C LYS A 70 -0.70 -16.38 -5.77
N LYS A 71 0.11 -16.61 -4.71
CA LYS A 71 -0.39 -16.86 -3.34
C LYS A 71 -0.23 -15.67 -2.41
N PHE A 72 0.79 -14.83 -2.63
CA PHE A 72 1.12 -13.73 -1.73
C PHE A 72 1.86 -12.60 -2.44
N CYS A 73 1.81 -11.42 -1.84
CA CYS A 73 2.68 -10.29 -2.13
C CYS A 73 3.56 -10.01 -0.90
N GLN A 74 4.85 -9.82 -1.11
CA GLN A 74 5.81 -9.44 -0.07
C GLN A 74 6.46 -8.11 -0.40
N VAL A 75 6.46 -7.21 0.57
CA VAL A 75 7.15 -5.92 0.51
C VAL A 75 8.27 -5.92 1.54
N PHE A 76 9.47 -5.58 1.11
CA PHE A 76 10.65 -5.48 1.97
C PHE A 76 10.90 -4.00 2.29
N GLY A 77 10.20 -3.51 3.30
CA GLY A 77 10.26 -2.13 3.74
C GLY A 77 11.60 -1.79 4.39
N LYS A 78 11.97 -0.53 4.31
CA LYS A 78 13.29 -0.03 4.76
C LYS A 78 13.20 1.10 5.80
N GLY A 79 12.03 1.27 6.42
CA GLY A 79 11.78 2.37 7.34
C GLY A 79 11.35 3.66 6.64
N ILE A 80 10.96 4.65 7.42
CA ILE A 80 10.41 5.93 6.93
C ILE A 80 11.39 6.68 6.02
N GLU A 81 12.70 6.62 6.30
CA GLU A 81 13.74 7.28 5.51
C GLU A 81 14.45 6.33 4.55
N GLY A 82 13.91 5.14 4.35
CA GLY A 82 14.56 4.06 3.62
C GLY A 82 14.47 4.13 2.10
N PHE A 83 13.79 5.11 1.53
CA PHE A 83 13.67 5.24 0.09
C PHE A 83 15.01 5.63 -0.54
N LYS A 84 15.43 4.87 -1.57
CA LYS A 84 16.64 5.10 -2.34
C LYS A 84 16.30 5.11 -3.81
N TYR A 85 16.45 6.25 -4.46
CA TYR A 85 16.13 6.43 -5.87
C TYR A 85 17.07 7.46 -6.51
N LYS A 86 17.14 7.45 -7.83
CA LYS A 86 17.91 8.42 -8.61
C LYS A 86 17.15 9.75 -8.73
N LYS A 87 17.87 10.82 -9.13
CA LYS A 87 17.25 12.09 -9.49
C LYS A 87 16.21 11.90 -10.61
N ASP A 88 15.23 12.81 -10.64
CA ASP A 88 14.29 12.97 -11.75
C ASP A 88 13.48 11.71 -12.11
N ILE A 89 13.06 10.95 -11.09
CA ILE A 89 12.14 9.84 -11.32
C ILE A 89 10.72 10.33 -11.59
N THR A 90 10.02 9.58 -12.42
CA THR A 90 8.59 9.78 -12.67
C THR A 90 7.81 8.63 -12.06
N ILE A 91 6.83 8.94 -11.22
CA ILE A 91 5.86 8.01 -10.66
C ILE A 91 4.55 8.23 -11.41
N ASN A 92 4.01 7.15 -11.97
CA ASN A 92 2.70 7.18 -12.63
C ASN A 92 1.68 6.50 -11.73
N ALA A 93 0.78 7.29 -11.14
CA ALA A 93 -0.33 6.79 -10.32
C ALA A 93 -1.51 6.33 -11.17
N LYS A 94 -1.43 6.50 -12.50
CA LYS A 94 -2.51 6.19 -13.43
C LYS A 94 -3.81 6.88 -13.01
N ASN A 95 -4.92 6.15 -12.97
CA ASN A 95 -6.22 6.67 -12.55
C ASN A 95 -6.48 6.46 -11.04
N SER A 96 -5.43 6.26 -10.24
CA SER A 96 -5.57 6.02 -8.81
C SER A 96 -5.47 7.30 -7.98
N GLY A 97 -6.59 7.91 -7.67
CA GLY A 97 -6.65 9.06 -6.75
C GLY A 97 -6.15 8.70 -5.33
N THR A 98 -6.36 7.48 -4.88
CA THR A 98 -5.84 6.99 -3.58
C THR A 98 -4.32 6.99 -3.58
N LEU A 99 -3.69 6.38 -4.59
CA LEU A 99 -2.23 6.37 -4.70
C LEU A 99 -1.68 7.78 -4.82
N GLY A 100 -2.23 8.59 -5.74
CA GLY A 100 -1.73 9.93 -6.01
C GLY A 100 -1.71 10.84 -4.79
N ARG A 101 -2.75 10.77 -3.95
CA ARG A 101 -2.82 11.57 -2.72
C ARG A 101 -1.92 11.04 -1.61
N LEU A 102 -1.93 9.73 -1.37
CA LEU A 102 -1.20 9.16 -0.24
C LEU A 102 0.30 9.13 -0.45
N ILE A 103 0.78 8.91 -1.68
CA ILE A 103 2.21 8.86 -1.95
C ILE A 103 2.89 10.22 -1.73
N LEU A 104 2.18 11.32 -1.91
CA LEU A 104 2.72 12.65 -1.62
C LEU A 104 3.14 12.79 -0.16
N GLY A 105 2.35 12.25 0.78
CA GLY A 105 2.71 12.23 2.19
C GLY A 105 3.99 11.45 2.49
N LEU A 106 4.22 10.35 1.77
CA LEU A 106 5.45 9.56 1.93
C LEU A 106 6.69 10.24 1.33
N LEU A 107 6.48 11.15 0.38
CA LEU A 107 7.55 11.82 -0.36
C LEU A 107 7.88 13.24 0.16
N ILE A 108 7.24 13.67 1.24
CA ILE A 108 7.38 15.04 1.76
C ILE A 108 8.84 15.41 2.08
N ASN A 109 9.64 14.44 2.54
CA ASN A 109 11.06 14.62 2.85
C ASN A 109 11.98 14.21 1.69
N SER A 110 11.45 14.16 0.48
CA SER A 110 12.23 13.79 -0.70
C SER A 110 13.36 14.79 -0.96
N LYS A 111 14.58 14.30 -1.14
CA LYS A 111 15.76 15.13 -1.48
C LYS A 111 15.79 15.56 -2.93
N TYR A 112 15.05 14.89 -3.80
CA TYR A 112 15.07 15.10 -5.24
C TYR A 112 13.68 15.39 -5.76
N LYS A 113 13.60 16.12 -6.85
CA LYS A 113 12.36 16.36 -7.58
C LYS A 113 11.80 15.05 -8.11
N ILE A 114 10.52 14.82 -7.85
CA ILE A 114 9.77 13.66 -8.34
C ILE A 114 8.61 14.17 -9.16
N LYS A 115 8.46 13.67 -10.39
CA LYS A 115 7.30 13.94 -11.22
C LYS A 115 6.22 12.91 -10.91
N LEU A 116 5.05 13.36 -10.47
CA LEU A 116 3.87 12.52 -10.28
C LEU A 116 2.89 12.76 -11.44
N ILE A 117 2.47 11.69 -12.09
CA ILE A 117 1.46 11.69 -13.15
C ILE A 117 0.21 11.02 -12.62
N ILE A 118 -0.94 11.68 -12.75
CA ILE A 118 -2.28 11.17 -12.41
C ILE A 118 -3.17 11.51 -13.60
N TYR A 119 -4.02 10.58 -14.05
CA TYR A 119 -4.99 10.80 -15.12
C TYR A 119 -6.38 11.04 -14.57
#